data_32b6c42f0aa95171c37be0db87b52594
#
_entry.id   32b6c42f0aa95171c37be0db87b52594
#
_cell.length_a   1.000
_cell.length_b   1.000
_cell.length_c   1.000
_cell.angle_alpha   90.00
_cell.angle_beta   90.00
_cell.angle_gamma   90.00
#
_symmetry.space_group_name_H-M   'P 1'
#
loop_
_entity.id
_entity.type
_entity.pdbx_description
1 polymer ?
#
loop_
_entity_poly.entity_id
_entity_poly.type
_entity_poly.pdbx_seq_one_letter_code
_entity_poly.pdbx_strand_id
1 'polypeptide(L)'
;SMHSFFELSKHMEKEPFILTTVDTIFRENEFKEYVKAFRESVKSGLDGLMGVTDFIDDEKPLYVGTDKDMNITGFYDEIKGLTASEDSNASNSKYISGGIYGLTPPCIDTLNRCIGRGESRMRNFQRALVSEGKKLKAWSFSKVLDIDHKTDIAKAEEFLSEE
;
A
#
# COMPACT_ATOMS: atom_id res chain seq x y z
N SER A 1 -8.31 -7.82 -8.57
CA SER A 1 -8.22 -6.75 -7.55
C SER A 1 -8.34 -5.36 -8.15
N MET A 2 -7.56 -5.01 -9.18
CA MET A 2 -7.65 -3.69 -9.80
C MET A 2 -9.03 -3.44 -10.44
N HIS A 3 -9.62 -4.43 -11.09
CA HIS A 3 -10.96 -4.32 -11.67
C HIS A 3 -12.03 -4.09 -10.62
N SER A 4 -11.95 -4.76 -9.48
CA SER A 4 -12.88 -4.54 -8.36
C SER A 4 -12.78 -3.11 -7.84
N PHE A 5 -11.57 -2.59 -7.70
CA PHE A 5 -11.34 -1.20 -7.33
C PHE A 5 -11.89 -0.24 -8.39
N PHE A 6 -11.68 -0.52 -9.67
CA PHE A 6 -12.19 0.29 -10.77
C PHE A 6 -13.72 0.37 -10.74
N GLU A 7 -14.41 -0.76 -10.58
CA GLU A 7 -15.87 -0.78 -10.47
C GLU A 7 -16.37 0.00 -9.26
N LEU A 8 -15.71 -0.17 -8.11
CA LEU A 8 -16.03 0.58 -6.90
C LEU A 8 -15.85 2.09 -7.10
N SER A 9 -14.80 2.50 -7.79
CA SER A 9 -14.48 3.91 -8.01
C SER A 9 -15.56 4.69 -8.78
N LYS A 10 -16.37 4.00 -9.58
CA LYS A 10 -17.47 4.60 -10.32
C LYS A 10 -18.60 5.10 -9.42
N HIS A 11 -18.67 4.57 -8.20
CA HIS A 11 -19.71 4.88 -7.21
C HIS A 11 -19.21 5.77 -6.07
N MET A 12 -17.94 6.16 -6.12
CA MET A 12 -17.31 6.98 -5.09
C MET A 12 -17.40 8.46 -5.40
N GLU A 13 -17.57 9.27 -4.37
CA GLU A 13 -17.44 10.72 -4.49
C GLU A 13 -15.97 11.12 -4.71
N LYS A 14 -15.76 12.33 -5.24
CA LYS A 14 -14.40 12.87 -5.48
C LYS A 14 -13.78 13.39 -4.18
N GLU A 15 -13.53 12.49 -3.25
CA GLU A 15 -12.95 12.76 -1.94
C GLU A 15 -11.79 11.82 -1.65
N PRO A 16 -10.86 12.17 -0.75
CA PRO A 16 -9.86 11.23 -0.25
C PRO A 16 -10.53 10.02 0.41
N PHE A 17 -9.94 8.85 0.23
CA PHE A 17 -10.53 7.60 0.72
C PHE A 17 -9.43 6.61 1.14
N ILE A 18 -9.82 5.61 1.91
CA ILE A 18 -8.96 4.49 2.28
C ILE A 18 -9.55 3.23 1.68
N LEU A 19 -8.71 2.50 0.94
CA LEU A 19 -9.03 1.20 0.37
C LEU A 19 -8.22 0.13 1.09
N THR A 20 -8.89 -0.94 1.51
CA THR A 20 -8.24 -2.14 2.03
C THR A 20 -8.69 -3.36 1.25
N THR A 21 -7.83 -4.37 1.15
CA THR A 21 -8.25 -5.70 0.70
C THR A 21 -9.05 -6.38 1.81
N VAL A 22 -9.99 -7.27 1.43
CA VAL A 22 -10.94 -7.86 2.38
C VAL A 22 -10.32 -8.91 3.31
N ASP A 23 -9.17 -9.42 2.95
CA ASP A 23 -8.42 -10.49 3.63
C ASP A 23 -7.28 -9.97 4.51
N THR A 24 -7.11 -8.66 4.58
CA THR A 24 -6.03 -8.00 5.33
C THR A 24 -6.43 -7.81 6.79
N ILE A 25 -5.60 -8.30 7.71
CA ILE A 25 -5.77 -8.19 9.17
C ILE A 25 -4.65 -7.31 9.74
N PHE A 26 -5.03 -6.34 10.55
CA PHE A 26 -4.12 -5.39 11.20
C PHE A 26 -4.67 -5.00 12.58
N ARG A 27 -3.83 -4.35 13.41
CA ARG A 27 -4.26 -3.87 14.74
C ARG A 27 -5.14 -2.61 14.60
N GLU A 28 -6.25 -2.58 15.31
CA GLU A 28 -7.21 -1.48 15.27
C GLU A 28 -6.60 -0.14 15.70
N ASN A 29 -5.80 -0.13 16.76
CA ASN A 29 -5.15 1.08 17.24
C ASN A 29 -4.15 1.65 16.21
N GLU A 30 -3.41 0.80 15.53
CA GLU A 30 -2.50 1.22 14.45
C GLU A 30 -3.29 1.77 13.26
N PHE A 31 -4.41 1.16 12.92
CA PHE A 31 -5.25 1.66 11.85
C PHE A 31 -5.84 3.05 12.16
N LYS A 32 -6.24 3.30 13.40
CA LYS A 32 -6.70 4.62 13.84
C LYS A 32 -5.62 5.69 13.68
N GLU A 33 -4.39 5.37 14.07
CA GLU A 33 -3.24 6.27 13.88
C GLU A 33 -2.91 6.48 12.38
N TYR A 34 -3.03 5.43 11.59
CA TYR A 34 -2.89 5.52 10.13
C TYR A 34 -3.92 6.47 9.50
N VAL A 35 -5.19 6.36 9.88
CA VAL A 35 -6.26 7.25 9.38
C VAL A 35 -5.94 8.72 9.70
N LYS A 36 -5.48 8.98 10.92
CA LYS A 36 -5.06 10.31 11.36
C LYS A 36 -3.88 10.83 10.52
N ALA A 37 -2.87 9.99 10.34
CA ALA A 37 -1.70 10.31 9.52
C ALA A 37 -2.10 10.58 8.05
N PHE A 38 -3.05 9.81 7.51
CA PHE A 38 -3.56 10.03 6.17
C PHE A 38 -4.26 11.39 6.02
N ARG A 39 -5.10 11.76 6.97
CA ARG A 39 -5.77 13.08 6.95
C ARG A 39 -4.75 14.23 6.95
N GLU A 40 -3.70 14.11 7.75
CA GLU A 40 -2.62 15.10 7.79
C GLU A 40 -1.82 15.13 6.48
N SER A 41 -1.57 13.96 5.88
CA SER A 41 -0.89 13.82 4.59
C SER A 41 -1.66 14.52 3.46
N VAL A 42 -2.97 14.37 3.43
CA VAL A 42 -3.84 15.05 2.45
C VAL A 42 -3.72 16.56 2.58
N LYS A 43 -3.75 17.08 3.80
CA LYS A 43 -3.58 18.52 4.06
C LYS A 43 -2.21 19.03 3.62
N SER A 44 -1.18 18.19 3.68
CA SER A 44 0.18 18.51 3.25
C SER A 44 0.38 18.42 1.73
N GLY A 45 -0.63 18.00 0.98
CA GLY A 45 -0.56 17.89 -0.47
C GLY A 45 -0.01 16.57 -0.99
N LEU A 46 0.04 15.50 -0.17
CA LEU A 46 0.38 14.16 -0.62
C LEU A 46 -0.77 13.55 -1.42
N ASP A 47 -0.43 12.76 -2.43
CA ASP A 47 -1.40 12.04 -3.25
C ASP A 47 -1.85 10.73 -2.61
N GLY A 48 -1.00 10.10 -1.82
CA GLY A 48 -1.33 8.86 -1.15
C GLY A 48 -0.43 8.53 0.05
N LEU A 49 -1.00 7.76 0.98
CA LEU A 49 -0.30 7.17 2.12
C LEU A 49 -0.54 5.66 2.09
N MET A 50 0.52 4.89 1.86
CA MET A 50 0.44 3.44 1.71
C MET A 50 0.82 2.74 3.01
N GLY A 51 -0.03 1.82 3.48
CA GLY A 51 0.31 0.95 4.60
C GLY A 51 1.36 -0.07 4.19
N VAL A 52 2.44 -0.12 4.94
CA VAL A 52 3.55 -1.06 4.74
C VAL A 52 3.87 -1.78 6.04
N THR A 53 4.60 -2.88 5.95
CA THR A 53 5.10 -3.61 7.11
C THR A 53 6.45 -4.23 6.81
N ASP A 54 7.29 -4.41 7.83
CA ASP A 54 8.53 -5.18 7.73
C ASP A 54 8.32 -6.66 8.11
N PHE A 55 7.12 -7.02 8.55
CA PHE A 55 6.74 -8.40 8.82
C PHE A 55 6.34 -9.11 7.52
N ILE A 56 7.20 -10.03 7.06
CA ILE A 56 7.03 -10.73 5.78
C ILE A 56 6.53 -12.15 6.04
N ASP A 57 5.26 -12.41 5.71
CA ASP A 57 4.62 -13.74 5.75
C ASP A 57 3.83 -13.96 4.43
N ASP A 58 4.39 -13.53 3.31
CA ASP A 58 3.81 -13.65 1.98
C ASP A 58 4.81 -14.36 1.05
N GLU A 59 4.30 -15.26 0.22
CA GLU A 59 5.13 -15.99 -0.76
C GLU A 59 5.61 -15.09 -1.91
N LYS A 60 4.86 -14.04 -2.24
CA LYS A 60 5.16 -13.12 -3.33
C LYS A 60 4.94 -11.66 -2.92
N PRO A 61 5.70 -11.16 -1.94
CA PRO A 61 5.51 -9.81 -1.45
C PRO A 61 5.87 -8.77 -2.51
N LEU A 62 5.17 -7.64 -2.46
CA LEU A 62 5.55 -6.45 -3.21
C LEU A 62 6.43 -5.57 -2.32
N TYR A 63 7.71 -5.48 -2.62
CA TYR A 63 8.66 -4.67 -1.88
C TYR A 63 8.48 -3.19 -2.17
N VAL A 64 8.56 -2.37 -1.11
CA VAL A 64 8.38 -0.92 -1.18
C VAL A 64 9.70 -0.23 -0.89
N GLY A 65 10.23 0.47 -1.88
CA GLY A 65 11.40 1.33 -1.69
C GLY A 65 10.98 2.66 -1.07
N THR A 66 11.71 3.09 -0.03
CA THR A 66 11.48 4.35 0.65
C THR A 66 12.78 5.11 0.83
N ASP A 67 12.68 6.44 0.88
CA ASP A 67 13.79 7.29 1.32
C ASP A 67 13.79 7.46 2.85
N LYS A 68 14.70 8.28 3.37
CA LYS A 68 14.83 8.57 4.82
C LYS A 68 13.58 9.18 5.45
N ASP A 69 12.74 9.85 4.65
CA ASP A 69 11.51 10.53 5.09
C ASP A 69 10.26 9.69 4.82
N MET A 70 10.42 8.40 4.50
CA MET A 70 9.36 7.46 4.15
C MET A 70 8.61 7.80 2.85
N ASN A 71 9.16 8.67 2.00
CA ASN A 71 8.62 8.86 0.66
C ASN A 71 8.87 7.59 -0.16
N ILE A 72 7.85 7.14 -0.89
CA ILE A 72 7.96 5.94 -1.70
C ILE A 72 8.70 6.25 -3.00
N THR A 73 9.77 5.50 -3.25
CA THR A 73 10.62 5.65 -4.43
C THR A 73 10.32 4.61 -5.52
N GLY A 74 9.71 3.51 -5.17
CA GLY A 74 9.34 2.47 -6.12
C GLY A 74 8.72 1.24 -5.48
N PHE A 75 8.23 0.33 -6.33
CA PHE A 75 7.65 -0.96 -5.96
C PHE A 75 8.33 -2.07 -6.77
N TYR A 76 8.78 -3.12 -6.10
CA TYR A 76 9.63 -4.16 -6.68
C TYR A 76 9.13 -5.56 -6.33
N ASP A 77 9.21 -6.48 -7.30
CA ASP A 77 8.87 -7.90 -7.08
C ASP A 77 9.97 -8.65 -6.33
N GLU A 78 11.20 -8.12 -6.34
CA GLU A 78 12.37 -8.75 -5.70
C GLU A 78 13.20 -7.72 -4.92
N ILE A 79 13.86 -8.18 -3.85
CA ILE A 79 14.77 -7.34 -3.03
C ILE A 79 15.89 -6.71 -3.86
N LYS A 80 16.37 -7.40 -4.91
CA LYS A 80 17.40 -6.89 -5.83
C LYS A 80 17.01 -5.54 -6.48
N GLY A 81 15.72 -5.31 -6.71
CA GLY A 81 15.22 -4.05 -7.23
C GLY A 81 15.45 -2.88 -6.27
N LEU A 82 15.40 -3.13 -4.96
CA LEU A 82 15.65 -2.13 -3.91
C LEU A 82 17.12 -1.71 -3.84
N THR A 83 18.05 -2.66 -4.08
CA THR A 83 19.49 -2.41 -3.97
C THR A 83 20.09 -1.82 -5.24
N ALA A 84 19.37 -1.91 -6.37
CA ALA A 84 19.82 -1.39 -7.66
C ALA A 84 19.49 0.10 -7.87
N SER A 85 18.69 0.71 -6.99
CA SER A 85 18.48 2.14 -7.03
C SER A 85 19.77 2.86 -6.57
N GLU A 86 20.36 3.65 -7.43
CA GLU A 86 21.61 4.41 -7.17
C GLU A 86 21.45 5.51 -6.12
N ASP A 87 20.27 5.65 -5.52
CA ASP A 87 20.01 6.56 -4.42
C ASP A 87 20.66 6.02 -3.14
N SER A 88 21.84 6.51 -2.85
CA SER A 88 22.60 6.25 -1.62
C SER A 88 21.84 6.63 -0.34
N ASN A 89 20.65 7.19 -0.45
CA ASN A 89 19.75 7.56 0.63
C ASN A 89 18.57 6.59 0.78
N ALA A 90 18.45 5.56 -0.07
CA ALA A 90 17.44 4.52 0.12
C ALA A 90 17.75 3.80 1.42
N SER A 91 16.87 3.92 2.39
CA SER A 91 17.00 3.11 3.60
C SER A 91 16.92 1.63 3.19
N ASN A 92 17.77 0.79 3.77
CA ASN A 92 17.75 -0.67 3.56
C ASN A 92 16.48 -1.31 4.17
N SER A 93 15.38 -0.57 4.25
CA SER A 93 14.14 -1.02 4.85
C SER A 93 13.50 -2.10 3.98
N LYS A 94 13.27 -3.26 4.58
CA LYS A 94 12.62 -4.42 3.96
C LYS A 94 11.09 -4.31 4.08
N TYR A 95 10.52 -3.18 3.71
CA TYR A 95 9.07 -3.00 3.73
C TYR A 95 8.40 -3.71 2.58
N ILE A 96 7.23 -4.27 2.86
CA ILE A 96 6.32 -4.80 1.85
C ILE A 96 4.98 -4.07 1.92
N SER A 97 4.25 -4.06 0.80
CA SER A 97 2.91 -3.50 0.75
C SER A 97 1.95 -4.30 1.62
N GLY A 98 1.19 -3.61 2.46
CA GLY A 98 0.24 -4.23 3.38
C GLY A 98 -1.20 -4.34 2.87
N GLY A 99 -1.48 -3.94 1.63
CA GLY A 99 -2.84 -3.97 1.11
C GLY A 99 -3.75 -2.88 1.70
N ILE A 100 -3.16 -1.81 2.22
CA ILE A 100 -3.86 -0.67 2.80
C ILE A 100 -3.43 0.59 2.05
N TYR A 101 -4.39 1.29 1.44
CA TYR A 101 -4.12 2.41 0.53
C TYR A 101 -4.94 3.63 0.94
N GLY A 102 -4.29 4.68 1.42
CA GLY A 102 -4.89 6.00 1.54
C GLY A 102 -4.63 6.77 0.24
N LEU A 103 -5.67 7.14 -0.48
CA LEU A 103 -5.58 7.71 -1.82
C LEU A 103 -6.42 8.96 -1.95
N THR A 104 -6.05 9.80 -2.91
CA THR A 104 -6.77 11.01 -3.26
C THR A 104 -7.36 10.89 -4.66
N PRO A 105 -8.36 11.73 -5.04
CA PRO A 105 -9.01 11.66 -6.34
C PRO A 105 -8.09 11.60 -7.56
N PRO A 106 -6.95 12.32 -7.63
CA PRO A 106 -6.04 12.20 -8.78
C PRO A 106 -5.51 10.79 -9.03
N CYS A 107 -5.48 9.93 -8.01
CA CYS A 107 -5.06 8.53 -8.15
C CYS A 107 -6.07 7.70 -8.96
N ILE A 108 -7.34 8.11 -9.00
CA ILE A 108 -8.38 7.46 -9.82
C ILE A 108 -8.08 7.65 -11.31
N ASP A 109 -7.53 8.79 -11.70
CA ASP A 109 -7.14 9.02 -13.09
C ASP A 109 -6.04 8.04 -13.52
N THR A 110 -5.08 7.78 -12.63
CA THR A 110 -4.05 6.75 -12.83
C THR A 110 -4.68 5.36 -12.97
N LEU A 111 -5.64 5.03 -12.11
CA LEU A 111 -6.37 3.76 -12.19
C LEU A 111 -7.06 3.60 -13.55
N ASN A 112 -7.76 4.64 -14.03
CA ASN A 112 -8.45 4.63 -15.33
C ASN A 112 -7.46 4.39 -16.48
N ARG A 113 -6.29 5.00 -16.43
CA ARG A 113 -5.24 4.78 -17.42
C ARG A 113 -4.70 3.35 -17.41
N CYS A 114 -4.49 2.77 -16.22
CA CYS A 114 -4.07 1.37 -16.08
C CYS A 114 -5.09 0.41 -16.69
N ILE A 115 -6.36 0.59 -16.38
CA ILE A 115 -7.46 -0.21 -16.94
C ILE A 115 -7.51 -0.06 -18.47
N GLY A 116 -7.35 1.16 -18.98
CA GLY A 116 -7.31 1.44 -20.42
C GLY A 116 -6.16 0.75 -21.15
N ARG A 117 -5.05 0.45 -20.46
CA ARG A 117 -3.92 -0.32 -21.00
C ARG A 117 -4.07 -1.84 -20.85
N GLY A 118 -5.17 -2.31 -20.26
CA GLY A 118 -5.41 -3.73 -20.03
C GLY A 118 -4.68 -4.32 -18.81
N GLU A 119 -4.19 -3.48 -17.93
CA GLU A 119 -3.56 -3.93 -16.68
C GLU A 119 -4.62 -4.40 -15.67
N SER A 120 -4.28 -5.38 -14.82
CA SER A 120 -5.25 -6.01 -13.90
C SER A 120 -4.77 -6.17 -12.47
N ARG A 121 -3.48 -6.01 -12.20
CA ARG A 121 -2.89 -6.23 -10.87
C ARG A 121 -2.68 -4.90 -10.13
N MET A 122 -3.00 -4.88 -8.84
CA MET A 122 -2.78 -3.71 -7.98
C MET A 122 -1.32 -3.25 -7.97
N ARG A 123 -0.36 -4.16 -8.07
CA ARG A 123 1.06 -3.79 -8.16
C ARG A 123 1.39 -2.92 -9.38
N ASN A 124 0.71 -3.14 -10.49
CA ASN A 124 0.86 -2.31 -11.68
C ASN A 124 0.29 -0.90 -11.46
N PHE A 125 -0.84 -0.79 -10.78
CA PHE A 125 -1.42 0.49 -10.37
C PHE A 125 -0.46 1.25 -9.44
N GLN A 126 0.09 0.60 -8.45
CA GLN A 126 1.05 1.22 -7.51
C GLN A 126 2.30 1.73 -8.24
N ARG A 127 2.86 0.94 -9.16
CA ARG A 127 3.98 1.37 -10.01
C ARG A 127 3.62 2.55 -10.89
N ALA A 128 2.42 2.56 -11.45
CA ALA A 128 1.94 3.65 -12.28
C ALA A 128 1.82 4.96 -11.48
N LEU A 129 1.38 4.91 -10.22
CA LEU A 129 1.36 6.08 -9.35
C LEU A 129 2.74 6.72 -9.23
N VAL A 130 3.77 5.92 -9.00
CA VAL A 130 5.15 6.40 -8.91
C VAL A 130 5.63 6.94 -10.25
N SER A 131 5.42 6.22 -11.36
CA SER A 131 5.87 6.63 -12.68
C SER A 131 5.19 7.92 -13.18
N GLU A 132 3.97 8.19 -12.72
CA GLU A 132 3.24 9.43 -13.03
C GLU A 132 3.57 10.59 -12.09
N GLY A 133 4.51 10.40 -11.17
CA GLY A 133 4.99 11.45 -10.28
C GLY A 133 4.08 11.73 -9.09
N LYS A 134 3.18 10.81 -8.74
CA LYS A 134 2.35 10.94 -7.53
C LYS A 134 3.22 10.94 -6.28
N LYS A 135 2.90 11.84 -5.35
CA LYS A 135 3.62 11.96 -4.07
C LYS A 135 3.03 10.96 -3.08
N LEU A 136 3.75 9.88 -2.85
CA LEU A 136 3.34 8.79 -1.96
C LEU A 136 4.28 8.69 -0.77
N LYS A 137 3.72 8.47 0.41
CA LYS A 137 4.47 8.08 1.62
C LYS A 137 4.06 6.70 2.10
N ALA A 138 4.98 6.05 2.79
CA ALA A 138 4.73 4.79 3.48
C ALA A 138 4.44 5.06 4.96
N TRP A 139 3.48 4.33 5.52
CA TRP A 139 3.18 4.31 6.94
C TRP A 139 3.32 2.88 7.46
N SER A 140 4.16 2.69 8.46
CA SER A 140 4.54 1.36 8.93
C SER A 140 3.55 0.81 9.96
N PHE A 141 2.94 -0.33 9.63
CA PHE A 141 2.25 -1.20 10.59
C PHE A 141 3.25 -2.20 11.17
N SER A 142 3.14 -2.52 12.45
CA SER A 142 4.01 -3.50 13.10
C SER A 142 3.86 -4.89 12.51
N LYS A 143 2.62 -5.24 12.13
CA LYS A 143 2.30 -6.51 11.52
C LYS A 143 1.02 -6.40 10.71
N VAL A 144 1.03 -6.97 9.52
CA VAL A 144 -0.15 -7.13 8.66
C VAL A 144 -0.17 -8.58 8.19
N LEU A 145 -1.33 -9.22 8.27
CA LEU A 145 -1.54 -10.60 7.82
C LEU A 145 -2.59 -10.64 6.74
N ASP A 146 -2.38 -11.51 5.75
CA ASP A 146 -3.39 -11.85 4.75
C ASP A 146 -3.93 -13.27 5.03
N ILE A 147 -5.23 -13.45 4.89
CA ILE A 147 -5.88 -14.75 5.05
C ILE A 147 -6.12 -15.35 3.66
N ASP A 148 -5.11 -16.04 3.14
CA ASP A 148 -5.17 -16.73 1.85
C ASP A 148 -5.55 -18.21 1.97
N HIS A 149 -5.23 -18.82 3.10
CA HIS A 149 -5.41 -20.24 3.38
C HIS A 149 -6.11 -20.48 4.74
N LYS A 150 -6.71 -21.64 4.90
CA LYS A 150 -7.35 -22.02 6.17
C LYS A 150 -6.40 -22.00 7.37
N THR A 151 -5.11 -22.28 7.14
CA THR A 151 -4.08 -22.23 8.18
C THR A 151 -3.80 -20.80 8.66
N ASP A 152 -4.11 -19.80 7.86
CA ASP A 152 -3.91 -18.38 8.21
C ASP A 152 -4.94 -17.90 9.22
N ILE A 153 -6.10 -18.56 9.32
CA ILE A 153 -7.16 -18.23 10.29
C ILE A 153 -6.62 -18.33 11.71
N ALA A 154 -5.94 -19.43 12.03
CA ALA A 154 -5.36 -19.64 13.35
C ALA A 154 -4.29 -18.58 13.69
N LYS A 155 -3.46 -18.21 12.72
CA LYS A 155 -2.47 -17.13 12.87
C LYS A 155 -3.15 -15.78 13.12
N ALA A 156 -4.23 -15.48 12.41
CA ALA A 156 -4.99 -14.25 12.58
C ALA A 156 -5.66 -14.19 13.96
N GLU A 157 -6.26 -15.29 14.42
CA GLU A 157 -6.87 -15.40 15.74
C GLU A 157 -5.83 -15.18 16.87
N GLU A 158 -4.65 -15.79 16.74
CA GLU A 158 -3.54 -15.58 17.68
C GLU A 158 -3.10 -14.11 17.71
N PHE A 159 -2.91 -13.52 16.54
CA PHE A 159 -2.51 -12.12 16.39
C PHE A 159 -3.52 -11.16 17.04
N LEU A 160 -4.83 -11.37 16.81
CA LEU A 160 -5.88 -10.54 17.39
C LEU A 160 -6.02 -10.73 18.90
N SER A 161 -5.67 -11.90 19.42
CA SER A 161 -5.71 -12.17 20.87
C SER A 161 -4.58 -11.51 21.66
N GLU A 162 -3.55 -11.02 20.98
CA GLU A 162 -2.41 -10.30 21.60
C GLU A 162 -2.73 -8.82 21.89
N GLU A 163 -3.91 -8.33 21.53
CA GLU A 163 -4.35 -6.95 21.78
C GLU A 163 -4.74 -6.69 23.24
#